data_ec5f8b49774097552d350aecad20eb39
#
_entry.id   ec5f8b49774097552d350aecad20eb39
#
_cell.length_a   1.000
_cell.length_b   1.000
_cell.length_c   1.000
_cell.angle_alpha   90.00
_cell.angle_beta   90.00
_cell.angle_gamma   90.00
#
_symmetry.space_group_name_H-M   'P 1'
#
loop_
_entity.id
_entity.type
_entity.pdbx_description
1 polymer ?
#
loop_
_entity_poly.entity_id
_entity_poly.type
_entity_poly.pdbx_seq_one_letter_code
_entity_poly.pdbx_strand_id
1 'polypeptide(L)'
;MQADPIVTRWKRDQKGVKVQKNGSPVLQFIAVKRRDNGEWALPGGMVDAGEVVTMTIKREFGEEAMGTLAASPAEKKQIEEQINTLFSRGAEIYRGYVDDPRNTDNAWMETIAINFHDETGDSVGRFKLNAGDDAVGVQWMDLGRELQLYASHVDFMRETAKRLSASW
;
A
#
# COMPACT_ATOMS: atom_id res chain seq x y z
N MET A 1 -6.61 13.95 8.69
CA MET A 1 -5.60 13.55 7.70
C MET A 1 -5.57 12.03 7.57
N GLN A 2 -5.49 11.54 6.37
CA GLN A 2 -5.35 10.12 6.06
C GLN A 2 -3.90 9.79 5.75
N ALA A 3 -3.49 8.54 5.95
CA ALA A 3 -2.17 8.05 5.60
C ALA A 3 -2.30 6.75 4.79
N ASP A 4 -1.67 6.73 3.61
CA ASP A 4 -1.77 5.63 2.65
C ASP A 4 -0.38 5.07 2.33
N PRO A 5 -0.02 3.90 2.86
CA PRO A 5 1.23 3.23 2.50
C PRO A 5 1.13 2.57 1.13
N ILE A 6 2.09 2.85 0.27
CA ILE A 6 2.23 2.22 -1.04
C ILE A 6 3.38 1.23 -0.96
N VAL A 7 3.06 -0.04 -0.70
CA VAL A 7 4.07 -1.11 -0.58
C VAL A 7 4.21 -1.80 -1.92
N THR A 8 5.41 -1.77 -2.47
CA THR A 8 5.71 -2.27 -3.81
C THR A 8 6.82 -3.32 -3.81
N ARG A 9 6.76 -4.18 -4.82
CA ARG A 9 7.84 -5.10 -5.20
C ARG A 9 7.88 -5.24 -6.71
N TRP A 10 8.97 -5.75 -7.25
CA TRP A 10 9.02 -6.12 -8.67
C TRP A 10 8.27 -7.43 -8.91
N LYS A 11 7.48 -7.47 -9.99
CA LYS A 11 6.91 -8.72 -10.46
C LYS A 11 8.03 -9.59 -11.03
N ARG A 12 8.11 -10.84 -10.58
CA ARG A 12 9.13 -11.78 -11.01
C ARG A 12 8.49 -13.05 -11.56
N ASP A 13 9.15 -13.68 -12.51
CA ASP A 13 8.75 -14.98 -13.03
C ASP A 13 9.19 -16.12 -12.09
N GLN A 14 8.93 -17.37 -12.49
CA GLN A 14 9.30 -18.55 -11.70
C GLN A 14 10.80 -18.69 -11.47
N LYS A 15 11.62 -18.07 -12.33
CA LYS A 15 13.08 -18.07 -12.23
C LYS A 15 13.63 -16.90 -11.43
N GLY A 16 12.78 -16.05 -10.90
CA GLY A 16 13.16 -14.85 -10.15
C GLY A 16 13.57 -13.67 -11.01
N VAL A 17 13.35 -13.72 -12.31
CA VAL A 17 13.67 -12.62 -13.24
C VAL A 17 12.53 -11.61 -13.27
N LYS A 18 12.87 -10.32 -13.25
CA LYS A 18 11.88 -9.24 -13.34
C LYS A 18 11.09 -9.31 -14.65
N VAL A 19 9.77 -9.32 -14.56
CA VAL A 19 8.89 -9.28 -15.72
C VAL A 19 8.92 -7.88 -16.31
N GLN A 20 9.08 -7.81 -17.64
CA GLN A 20 9.12 -6.55 -18.41
C GLN A 20 7.83 -6.37 -19.20
N LYS A 21 7.41 -5.12 -19.35
CA LYS A 21 6.32 -4.72 -20.25
C LYS A 21 6.72 -3.42 -20.94
N ASN A 22 6.72 -3.42 -22.26
CA ASN A 22 7.15 -2.26 -23.07
C ASN A 22 8.56 -1.75 -22.69
N GLY A 23 9.49 -2.67 -22.37
CA GLY A 23 10.88 -2.34 -22.05
C GLY A 23 11.12 -1.87 -20.61
N SER A 24 10.11 -1.87 -19.74
CA SER A 24 10.24 -1.46 -18.34
C SER A 24 9.74 -2.53 -17.40
N PRO A 25 10.36 -2.68 -16.21
CA PRO A 25 9.92 -3.70 -15.26
C PRO A 25 8.54 -3.39 -14.67
N VAL A 26 7.77 -4.44 -14.41
CA VAL A 26 6.43 -4.33 -13.84
C VAL A 26 6.49 -4.32 -12.31
N LEU A 27 5.85 -3.34 -11.71
CA LEU A 27 5.63 -3.31 -10.25
C LEU A 27 4.39 -4.09 -9.86
N GLN A 28 4.45 -4.68 -8.68
CA GLN A 28 3.29 -5.13 -7.93
C GLN A 28 3.17 -4.29 -6.67
N PHE A 29 1.94 -4.02 -6.26
CA PHE A 29 1.66 -3.31 -5.02
C PHE A 29 0.58 -4.03 -4.22
N ILE A 30 0.55 -3.80 -2.92
CA ILE A 30 -0.46 -4.38 -2.06
C ILE A 30 -1.72 -3.54 -2.14
N ALA A 31 -2.83 -4.18 -2.55
CA ALA A 31 -4.15 -3.58 -2.59
C ALA A 31 -5.09 -4.35 -1.66
N VAL A 32 -6.02 -3.63 -1.06
CA VAL A 32 -7.10 -4.19 -0.24
C VAL A 32 -8.43 -3.90 -0.90
N LYS A 33 -9.37 -4.84 -0.78
CA LYS A 33 -10.73 -4.66 -1.25
C LYS A 33 -11.58 -4.11 -0.12
N ARG A 34 -12.16 -2.94 -0.33
CA ARG A 34 -12.97 -2.25 0.67
C ARG A 34 -14.28 -2.98 0.90
N ARG A 35 -14.66 -3.12 2.17
CA ARG A 35 -15.92 -3.76 2.55
C ARG A 35 -17.13 -2.88 2.19
N ASP A 36 -16.99 -1.56 2.27
CA ASP A 36 -18.10 -0.62 2.09
C ASP A 36 -18.60 -0.49 0.65
N ASN A 37 -17.71 -0.52 -0.35
CA ASN A 37 -18.07 -0.32 -1.75
C ASN A 37 -17.53 -1.38 -2.72
N GLY A 38 -16.73 -2.34 -2.22
CA GLY A 38 -16.15 -3.41 -3.05
C GLY A 38 -15.04 -2.97 -3.99
N GLU A 39 -14.58 -1.73 -3.90
CA GLU A 39 -13.47 -1.22 -4.70
C GLU A 39 -12.12 -1.62 -4.12
N TRP A 40 -11.13 -1.82 -5.00
CA TRP A 40 -9.75 -2.00 -4.58
C TRP A 40 -9.11 -0.66 -4.25
N ALA A 41 -8.30 -0.65 -3.21
CA ALA A 41 -7.68 0.56 -2.68
C ALA A 41 -6.30 0.26 -2.10
N LEU A 42 -5.51 1.31 -1.87
CA LEU A 42 -4.33 1.19 -1.02
C LEU A 42 -4.78 0.96 0.43
N PRO A 43 -4.05 0.15 1.22
CA PRO A 43 -4.25 0.12 2.66
C PRO A 43 -4.06 1.53 3.22
N GLY A 44 -4.80 1.88 4.27
CA GLY A 44 -4.64 3.19 4.87
C GLY A 44 -5.79 3.53 5.78
N GLY A 45 -5.65 4.62 6.51
CA GLY A 45 -6.67 5.06 7.43
C GLY A 45 -6.40 6.45 7.98
N MET A 46 -7.30 6.90 8.83
CA MET A 46 -7.19 8.20 9.47
C MET A 46 -6.09 8.19 10.53
N VAL A 47 -5.34 9.28 10.59
CA VAL A 47 -4.36 9.52 11.65
C VAL A 47 -5.11 9.87 12.93
N ASP A 48 -4.94 9.06 13.98
CA ASP A 48 -5.57 9.30 15.27
C ASP A 48 -4.97 10.52 15.97
N ALA A 49 -5.75 11.12 16.85
CA ALA A 49 -5.29 12.25 17.66
C ALA A 49 -4.06 11.86 18.49
N GLY A 50 -2.96 12.63 18.33
CA GLY A 50 -1.70 12.37 19.01
C GLY A 50 -0.82 11.28 18.39
N GLU A 51 -1.29 10.62 17.33
CA GLU A 51 -0.50 9.64 16.61
C GLU A 51 0.34 10.32 15.52
N VAL A 52 1.58 9.87 15.35
CA VAL A 52 2.40 10.36 14.23
C VAL A 52 2.12 9.54 12.98
N VAL A 53 2.22 10.17 11.81
CA VAL A 53 1.88 9.56 10.50
C VAL A 53 2.57 8.21 10.29
N THR A 54 3.85 8.08 10.64
CA THR A 54 4.59 6.82 10.47
C THR A 54 3.98 5.69 11.29
N MET A 55 3.51 5.97 12.49
CA MET A 55 2.86 4.96 13.34
C MET A 55 1.50 4.56 12.76
N THR A 56 0.73 5.51 12.28
CA THR A 56 -0.54 5.23 11.60
C THR A 56 -0.32 4.31 10.41
N ILE A 57 0.63 4.64 9.54
CA ILE A 57 0.96 3.85 8.35
C ILE A 57 1.30 2.40 8.72
N LYS A 58 2.15 2.20 9.72
CA LYS A 58 2.54 0.85 10.17
C LYS A 58 1.35 0.08 10.74
N ARG A 59 0.56 0.73 11.56
CA ARG A 59 -0.62 0.12 12.19
C ARG A 59 -1.65 -0.29 11.13
N GLU A 60 -2.06 0.64 10.29
CA GLU A 60 -3.07 0.38 9.25
C GLU A 60 -2.61 -0.71 8.27
N PHE A 61 -1.37 -0.64 7.82
CA PHE A 61 -0.82 -1.68 6.94
C PHE A 61 -0.81 -3.05 7.61
N GLY A 62 -0.36 -3.14 8.86
CA GLY A 62 -0.34 -4.40 9.61
C GLY A 62 -1.74 -4.97 9.79
N GLU A 63 -2.71 -4.14 10.16
CA GLU A 63 -4.09 -4.57 10.39
C GLU A 63 -4.81 -4.95 9.09
N GLU A 64 -4.73 -4.12 8.06
CA GLU A 64 -5.51 -4.31 6.82
C GLU A 64 -4.90 -5.32 5.86
N ALA A 65 -3.59 -5.36 5.75
CA ALA A 65 -2.91 -6.20 4.76
C ALA A 65 -2.27 -7.45 5.33
N MET A 66 -1.79 -7.40 6.57
CA MET A 66 -1.05 -8.50 7.19
C MET A 66 -1.83 -9.25 8.27
N GLY A 67 -3.04 -8.77 8.63
CA GLY A 67 -3.89 -9.44 9.60
C GLY A 67 -3.31 -9.52 11.02
N THR A 68 -2.59 -8.50 11.46
CA THR A 68 -1.89 -8.52 12.77
C THR A 68 -2.82 -8.65 13.96
N LEU A 69 -4.08 -8.22 13.84
CA LEU A 69 -5.07 -8.35 14.94
C LEU A 69 -5.42 -9.82 15.24
N ALA A 70 -5.37 -10.69 14.23
CA ALA A 70 -5.69 -12.11 14.37
C ALA A 70 -4.45 -13.01 14.44
N ALA A 71 -3.25 -12.45 14.31
CA ALA A 71 -2.00 -13.22 14.32
C ALA A 71 -1.61 -13.65 15.73
N SER A 72 -0.88 -14.78 15.83
CA SER A 72 -0.26 -15.19 17.09
C SER A 72 0.80 -14.17 17.51
N PRO A 73 1.17 -14.09 18.82
CA PRO A 73 2.21 -13.16 19.26
C PRO A 73 3.55 -13.32 18.54
N ALA A 74 3.94 -14.57 18.21
CA ALA A 74 5.19 -14.83 17.48
C ALA A 74 5.12 -14.36 16.03
N GLU A 75 4.01 -14.64 15.34
CA GLU A 75 3.78 -14.18 13.97
C GLU A 75 3.69 -12.67 13.88
N LYS A 76 2.94 -12.05 14.81
CA LYS A 76 2.81 -10.60 14.90
C LYS A 76 4.16 -9.93 15.04
N LYS A 77 5.04 -10.45 15.89
CA LYS A 77 6.38 -9.93 16.09
C LYS A 77 7.20 -9.97 14.80
N GLN A 78 7.18 -11.10 14.08
CA GLN A 78 7.89 -11.24 12.81
C GLN A 78 7.38 -10.26 11.75
N ILE A 79 6.07 -10.12 11.64
CA ILE A 79 5.44 -9.18 10.70
C ILE A 79 5.84 -7.75 11.05
N GLU A 80 5.75 -7.36 12.30
CA GLU A 80 6.11 -6.01 12.76
C GLU A 80 7.57 -5.68 12.52
N GLU A 81 8.49 -6.64 12.72
CA GLU A 81 9.91 -6.45 12.44
C GLU A 81 10.15 -6.19 10.95
N GLN A 82 9.49 -6.93 10.06
CA GLN A 82 9.61 -6.73 8.61
C GLN A 82 8.99 -5.41 8.15
N ILE A 83 7.85 -5.03 8.71
CA ILE A 83 7.23 -3.73 8.46
C ILE A 83 8.17 -2.61 8.90
N ASN A 84 8.73 -2.70 10.10
CA ASN A 84 9.66 -1.69 10.61
C ASN A 84 10.89 -1.54 9.72
N THR A 85 11.46 -2.65 9.26
CA THR A 85 12.61 -2.64 8.36
C THR A 85 12.29 -1.97 7.03
N LEU A 86 11.19 -2.37 6.39
CA LEU A 86 10.77 -1.81 5.11
C LEU A 86 10.40 -0.33 5.23
N PHE A 87 9.65 0.02 6.28
CA PHE A 87 9.10 1.36 6.45
C PHE A 87 10.11 2.38 6.98
N SER A 88 11.34 1.95 7.28
CA SER A 88 12.45 2.86 7.57
C SER A 88 12.95 3.62 6.33
N ARG A 89 12.57 3.18 5.13
CA ARG A 89 13.04 3.72 3.84
C ARG A 89 11.89 4.16 2.94
N GLY A 90 10.98 4.96 3.49
CA GLY A 90 9.86 5.49 2.74
C GLY A 90 10.22 6.70 1.88
N ALA A 91 9.51 6.87 0.77
CA ALA A 91 9.58 8.07 -0.05
C ALA A 91 8.18 8.67 -0.20
N GLU A 92 8.02 9.93 0.18
CA GLU A 92 6.75 10.63 0.05
C GLU A 92 6.41 10.81 -1.43
N ILE A 93 5.21 10.35 -1.82
CA ILE A 93 4.70 10.45 -3.19
C ILE A 93 3.75 11.63 -3.32
N TYR A 94 2.91 11.85 -2.32
CA TYR A 94 1.93 12.93 -2.32
C TYR A 94 1.61 13.36 -0.90
N ARG A 95 1.32 14.66 -0.75
CA ARG A 95 0.81 15.24 0.50
C ARG A 95 -0.13 16.38 0.15
N GLY A 96 -1.35 16.33 0.67
CA GLY A 96 -2.31 17.42 0.52
C GLY A 96 -3.73 16.96 0.27
N TYR A 97 -4.52 17.84 -0.31
CA TYR A 97 -5.92 17.60 -0.65
C TYR A 97 -6.07 16.52 -1.72
N VAL A 98 -7.11 15.70 -1.58
CA VAL A 98 -7.47 14.68 -2.58
C VAL A 98 -8.96 14.75 -2.87
N ASP A 99 -9.31 14.40 -4.10
CA ASP A 99 -10.71 14.17 -4.48
C ASP A 99 -11.15 12.83 -3.88
N ASP A 100 -12.10 12.88 -2.99
CA ASP A 100 -12.58 11.73 -2.25
C ASP A 100 -14.10 11.80 -2.12
N PRO A 101 -14.83 10.67 -2.28
CA PRO A 101 -16.30 10.65 -2.14
C PRO A 101 -16.81 11.16 -0.80
N ARG A 102 -15.97 11.18 0.24
CA ARG A 102 -16.32 11.67 1.58
C ARG A 102 -16.23 13.19 1.71
N ASN A 103 -15.71 13.90 0.69
CA ASN A 103 -15.60 15.35 0.73
C ASN A 103 -16.98 16.01 0.73
N THR A 104 -17.10 17.10 1.49
CA THR A 104 -18.29 17.96 1.56
C THR A 104 -17.88 19.41 1.37
N ASP A 105 -18.85 20.34 1.29
CA ASP A 105 -18.59 21.78 1.17
C ASP A 105 -17.83 22.35 2.38
N ASN A 106 -17.92 21.69 3.53
CA ASN A 106 -17.35 22.17 4.79
C ASN A 106 -16.17 21.33 5.29
N ALA A 107 -15.91 20.17 4.67
CA ALA A 107 -14.83 19.25 5.08
C ALA A 107 -14.29 18.48 3.87
N TRP A 108 -12.98 18.40 3.74
CA TRP A 108 -12.31 17.67 2.67
C TRP A 108 -11.21 16.77 3.23
N MET A 109 -10.87 15.77 2.42
CA MET A 109 -9.83 14.81 2.78
C MET A 109 -8.45 15.34 2.38
N GLU A 110 -7.53 15.24 3.32
CA GLU A 110 -6.10 15.39 3.06
C GLU A 110 -5.41 14.06 3.34
N THR A 111 -4.43 13.71 2.55
CA THR A 111 -3.67 12.48 2.73
C THR A 111 -2.18 12.70 2.58
N ILE A 112 -1.42 11.78 3.16
CA ILE A 112 -0.02 11.57 2.85
C ILE A 112 0.16 10.16 2.32
N ALA A 113 0.70 10.03 1.11
CA ALA A 113 1.01 8.75 0.48
C ALA A 113 2.53 8.56 0.46
N ILE A 114 2.99 7.44 0.99
CA ILE A 114 4.43 7.14 1.12
C ILE A 114 4.70 5.77 0.48
N ASN A 115 5.66 5.73 -0.44
CA ASN A 115 6.09 4.48 -1.08
C ASN A 115 7.18 3.80 -0.27
N PHE A 116 7.00 2.50 -0.04
CA PHE A 116 7.97 1.60 0.57
C PHE A 116 8.22 0.46 -0.40
N HIS A 117 9.41 0.46 -1.00
CA HIS A 117 9.74 -0.51 -2.05
C HIS A 117 10.63 -1.64 -1.52
N ASP A 118 10.13 -2.88 -1.67
CA ASP A 118 10.89 -4.09 -1.34
C ASP A 118 11.65 -4.56 -2.59
N GLU A 119 12.86 -4.05 -2.77
CA GLU A 119 13.66 -4.25 -4.00
C GLU A 119 13.96 -5.72 -4.29
N THR A 120 14.25 -6.51 -3.26
CA THR A 120 14.60 -7.93 -3.43
C THR A 120 13.41 -8.87 -3.29
N GLY A 121 12.29 -8.41 -2.72
CA GLY A 121 11.13 -9.22 -2.41
C GLY A 121 11.28 -10.07 -1.14
N ASP A 122 12.34 -9.87 -0.37
CA ASP A 122 12.67 -10.68 0.81
C ASP A 122 12.11 -10.12 2.14
N SER A 123 11.54 -8.93 2.11
CA SER A 123 10.90 -8.31 3.26
C SER A 123 9.42 -8.72 3.34
N VAL A 124 8.49 -7.79 3.35
CA VAL A 124 7.05 -8.10 3.39
C VAL A 124 6.57 -8.88 2.15
N GLY A 125 7.30 -8.80 1.03
CA GLY A 125 6.97 -9.52 -0.19
C GLY A 125 6.94 -11.04 -0.07
N ARG A 126 7.59 -11.59 0.94
CA ARG A 126 7.62 -13.05 1.21
C ARG A 126 6.49 -13.53 2.10
N PHE A 127 5.82 -12.64 2.83
CA PHE A 127 4.74 -13.03 3.73
C PHE A 127 3.43 -13.23 2.98
N LYS A 128 2.62 -14.17 3.50
CA LYS A 128 1.25 -14.36 3.03
C LYS A 128 0.40 -13.17 3.48
N LEU A 129 -0.35 -12.58 2.56
CA LEU A 129 -1.26 -11.50 2.86
C LEU A 129 -2.53 -12.02 3.53
N ASN A 130 -3.04 -11.28 4.52
CA ASN A 130 -4.29 -11.58 5.21
C ASN A 130 -5.10 -10.29 5.35
N ALA A 131 -6.35 -10.32 4.86
CA ALA A 131 -7.26 -9.19 5.01
C ALA A 131 -7.64 -8.99 6.48
N GLY A 132 -7.63 -7.74 6.93
CA GLY A 132 -8.12 -7.35 8.25
C GLY A 132 -9.63 -7.15 8.27
N ASP A 133 -10.17 -6.66 9.41
CA ASP A 133 -11.60 -6.53 9.65
C ASP A 133 -12.34 -5.64 8.65
N ASP A 134 -11.71 -4.55 8.20
CA ASP A 134 -12.30 -3.58 7.28
C ASP A 134 -12.08 -3.90 5.80
N ALA A 135 -11.42 -5.02 5.51
CA ALA A 135 -11.13 -5.46 4.15
C ALA A 135 -11.75 -6.85 3.90
N VAL A 136 -12.27 -7.06 2.70
CA VAL A 136 -12.82 -8.36 2.26
C VAL A 136 -11.84 -9.11 1.35
N GLY A 137 -10.70 -8.52 1.04
CA GLY A 137 -9.65 -9.14 0.24
C GLY A 137 -8.36 -8.33 0.32
N VAL A 138 -7.25 -9.00 0.10
CA VAL A 138 -5.92 -8.39 -0.01
C VAL A 138 -5.10 -9.18 -1.02
N GLN A 139 -4.38 -8.47 -1.90
CA GLN A 139 -3.54 -9.15 -2.90
C GLN A 139 -2.41 -8.23 -3.39
N TRP A 140 -1.38 -8.86 -3.95
CA TRP A 140 -0.42 -8.20 -4.81
C TRP A 140 -1.05 -7.97 -6.17
N MET A 141 -1.12 -6.73 -6.60
CA MET A 141 -1.77 -6.32 -7.84
C MET A 141 -0.75 -5.74 -8.80
N ASP A 142 -0.82 -6.15 -10.07
CA ASP A 142 0.07 -5.62 -11.10
C ASP A 142 -0.30 -4.17 -11.39
N LEU A 143 0.72 -3.33 -11.47
CA LEU A 143 0.55 -1.92 -11.84
C LEU A 143 0.49 -1.78 -13.37
N GLY A 144 -0.49 -1.05 -13.86
CA GLY A 144 -0.67 -0.79 -15.29
C GLY A 144 -1.75 0.24 -15.57
N ARG A 145 -1.86 0.67 -16.83
CA ARG A 145 -2.79 1.72 -17.26
C ARG A 145 -4.27 1.40 -17.05
N GLU A 146 -4.61 0.12 -17.04
CA GLU A 146 -6.00 -0.35 -16.89
C GLU A 146 -6.43 -0.43 -15.42
N LEU A 147 -5.54 -0.07 -14.51
CA LEU A 147 -5.78 -0.15 -13.07
C LEU A 147 -6.92 0.76 -12.64
N GLN A 148 -7.87 0.20 -11.88
CA GLN A 148 -8.97 0.93 -11.27
C GLN A 148 -8.87 0.82 -9.75
N LEU A 149 -8.72 1.96 -9.09
CA LEU A 149 -8.61 2.04 -7.65
C LEU A 149 -9.55 3.10 -7.09
N TYR A 150 -9.88 2.95 -5.82
CA TYR A 150 -10.68 3.90 -5.05
C TYR A 150 -10.04 5.30 -5.03
N ALA A 151 -10.87 6.34 -5.22
CA ALA A 151 -10.48 7.74 -5.10
C ALA A 151 -9.24 8.10 -5.94
N SER A 152 -8.28 8.82 -5.36
CA SER A 152 -7.08 9.31 -6.04
C SER A 152 -5.92 8.32 -6.06
N HIS A 153 -6.14 7.07 -5.64
CA HIS A 153 -5.05 6.09 -5.49
C HIS A 153 -4.34 5.75 -6.82
N VAL A 154 -5.05 5.82 -7.95
CA VAL A 154 -4.44 5.63 -9.28
C VAL A 154 -3.35 6.67 -9.55
N ASP A 155 -3.60 7.91 -9.19
CA ASP A 155 -2.63 9.00 -9.39
C ASP A 155 -1.36 8.78 -8.55
N PHE A 156 -1.51 8.29 -7.33
CA PHE A 156 -0.37 7.94 -6.47
C PHE A 156 0.44 6.81 -7.07
N MET A 157 -0.22 5.81 -7.67
CA MET A 157 0.48 4.69 -8.31
C MET A 157 1.22 5.12 -9.59
N ARG A 158 0.65 6.05 -10.35
CA ARG A 158 1.34 6.65 -11.52
C ARG A 158 2.63 7.35 -11.11
N GLU A 159 2.59 8.17 -10.08
CA GLU A 159 3.76 8.86 -9.56
C GLU A 159 4.81 7.87 -9.00
N THR A 160 4.35 6.81 -8.34
CA THR A 160 5.23 5.75 -7.84
C THR A 160 5.96 5.04 -8.99
N ALA A 161 5.25 4.73 -10.08
CA ALA A 161 5.84 4.12 -11.26
C ALA A 161 6.93 5.03 -11.89
N LYS A 162 6.65 6.32 -12.00
CA LYS A 162 7.65 7.29 -12.49
C LYS A 162 8.90 7.30 -11.62
N ARG A 163 8.72 7.35 -10.31
CA ARG A 163 9.83 7.40 -9.36
C ARG A 163 10.74 6.17 -9.47
N LEU A 164 10.16 4.99 -9.67
CA LEU A 164 10.89 3.73 -9.75
C LEU A 164 11.25 3.31 -11.18
N SER A 165 10.97 4.14 -12.17
CA SER A 165 11.17 3.84 -13.59
C SER A 165 10.50 2.53 -14.01
N ALA A 166 9.32 2.28 -13.49
CA ALA A 166 8.52 1.09 -13.76
C ALA A 166 7.60 1.27 -14.96
N SER A 167 7.09 0.15 -15.45
CA SER A 167 6.08 0.13 -16.50
C SER A 167 4.77 0.76 -16.03
N TRP A 168 4.17 1.53 -16.92
CA TRP A 168 2.85 2.15 -16.68
C TRP A 168 1.93 1.94 -17.88
#